data_14578f823d6bde1984f28605f33e96ad
#
_entry.id   14578f823d6bde1984f28605f33e96ad
#
_cell.length_a   1.000
_cell.length_b   1.000
_cell.length_c   1.000
_cell.angle_alpha   90.00
_cell.angle_beta   90.00
_cell.angle_gamma   90.00
#
_symmetry.space_group_name_H-M   'P 1'
#
loop_
_entity.id
_entity.type
_entity.pdbx_description
1 polymer ?
#
loop_
_entity_poly.entity_id
_entity_poly.type
_entity_poly.pdbx_seq_one_letter_code
_entity_poly.pdbx_strand_id
1 'polypeptide(L)'
;MERACRWGMGPLGEIHWKGRWIGWDAAFAWDREDSHSRLSSRYLRTEFKTQAKEIKYATLHLCGLGMYELFINGQRIGDQVLAPAPSDYRRTVLYNSFDVTKQVAGGNADNAIGVTLGNGRFYTMRQNYKPYKIPTFGYPKLRLNLIIEYTDGSIQRINSDEKWRLTAQGPIRSNNEYDGEIYDARMELGNWTQPGYDDSKWLKAQRVSLPYGTLRGNTAPNMKVMKTLKPAVFKQYGDRYMIDFGQNMAGWVRINIAKAAAGDTICIRYAERVKNDGTELDVENLRHSQSTDYYICNGKENNTSWSSRFSYHGFQYVEVTGYKNLKAEDLVAEVVYDDLEDNGTFECSNDIMNRVYRNAWWGISSNYKGVPLDCPQRDERQPGLATMLWERGGKVSCSTMETPMPNGRMISVKRSVKTVVFLIFVRLITIIIHQK
;
A
#
# COMPACT_ATOMS: atom_id res chain seq x y z
N MET A 1 -18.44 30.20 -3.62
CA MET A 1 -18.36 30.01 -2.15
C MET A 1 -17.09 29.26 -1.87
N GLU A 2 -16.08 29.89 -1.30
CA GLU A 2 -14.89 29.20 -0.83
C GLU A 2 -15.29 28.26 0.31
N ARG A 3 -14.92 26.98 0.20
CA ARG A 3 -15.08 26.04 1.30
C ARG A 3 -14.07 26.42 2.39
N ALA A 4 -14.56 26.73 3.59
CA ALA A 4 -13.71 26.93 4.74
C ALA A 4 -12.84 25.67 4.96
N CYS A 5 -11.53 25.82 4.81
CA CYS A 5 -10.58 24.74 5.10
C CYS A 5 -10.23 24.81 6.60
N ARG A 6 -10.38 23.68 7.29
CA ARG A 6 -9.87 23.53 8.64
C ARG A 6 -8.42 23.09 8.61
N TRP A 7 -7.58 23.80 9.36
CA TRP A 7 -6.22 23.39 9.65
C TRP A 7 -6.10 22.96 11.11
N GLY A 8 -5.39 21.87 11.39
CA GLY A 8 -5.11 21.39 12.74
C GLY A 8 -3.67 20.86 12.83
N MET A 9 -3.00 21.15 13.95
CA MET A 9 -1.68 20.59 14.22
C MET A 9 -1.80 19.12 14.63
N GLY A 10 -1.03 18.24 13.99
CA GLY A 10 -0.82 16.88 14.45
C GLY A 10 0.05 16.81 15.72
N PRO A 11 0.33 15.59 16.20
CA PRO A 11 1.25 15.40 17.32
C PRO A 11 2.65 15.93 16.97
N LEU A 12 3.11 16.96 17.67
CA LEU A 12 4.39 17.62 17.43
C LEU A 12 5.60 16.82 17.99
N GLY A 13 5.36 15.79 18.76
CA GLY A 13 6.41 14.98 19.36
C GLY A 13 5.84 13.84 20.20
N GLU A 14 6.72 12.98 20.71
CA GLU A 14 6.36 11.78 21.49
C GLU A 14 5.43 12.06 22.68
N ILE A 15 5.58 13.24 23.33
CA ILE A 15 4.75 13.62 24.46
C ILE A 15 3.25 13.75 24.13
N HIS A 16 2.92 14.03 22.87
CA HIS A 16 1.54 14.15 22.42
C HIS A 16 0.91 12.80 22.06
N TRP A 17 1.73 11.76 21.89
CA TRP A 17 1.29 10.41 21.65
C TRP A 17 0.93 9.73 22.98
N LYS A 18 -0.37 9.49 23.20
CA LYS A 18 -0.87 8.75 24.38
C LYS A 18 -1.04 7.26 24.10
N GLY A 19 -1.26 6.89 22.83
CA GLY A 19 -1.28 5.50 22.38
C GLY A 19 0.09 4.84 22.54
N ARG A 20 0.09 3.56 22.82
CA ARG A 20 1.28 2.70 22.93
C ARG A 20 1.47 1.94 21.61
N TRP A 21 2.68 1.51 21.34
CA TRP A 21 2.95 0.52 20.31
C TRP A 21 2.41 -0.82 20.74
N ILE A 22 1.46 -1.35 19.97
CA ILE A 22 0.80 -2.62 20.21
C ILE A 22 0.90 -3.53 18.99
N GLY A 23 0.85 -4.83 19.22
CA GLY A 23 0.93 -5.84 18.17
C GLY A 23 1.25 -7.22 18.75
N TRP A 24 2.08 -7.97 18.02
CA TRP A 24 2.57 -9.28 18.41
C TRP A 24 3.98 -9.45 17.85
N ASP A 25 4.99 -9.41 18.74
CA ASP A 25 6.41 -9.44 18.33
C ASP A 25 6.93 -10.89 18.12
N ALA A 26 6.11 -11.74 17.48
CA ALA A 26 6.47 -13.10 17.09
C ALA A 26 5.69 -13.56 15.86
N ALA A 27 6.21 -14.59 15.21
CA ALA A 27 5.46 -15.36 14.21
C ALA A 27 4.39 -16.22 14.90
N PHE A 28 3.28 -16.46 14.22
CA PHE A 28 2.30 -17.48 14.62
C PHE A 28 2.71 -18.85 14.07
N ALA A 29 2.18 -19.92 14.62
CA ALA A 29 2.55 -21.31 14.26
C ALA A 29 2.37 -21.64 12.75
N TRP A 30 1.51 -20.92 12.07
CA TRP A 30 1.27 -21.06 10.63
C TRP A 30 2.06 -20.10 9.75
N ASP A 31 2.77 -19.13 10.34
CA ASP A 31 3.64 -18.20 9.61
C ASP A 31 4.94 -18.91 9.20
N ARG A 32 5.55 -18.45 8.13
CA ARG A 32 6.88 -18.90 7.69
C ARG A 32 7.85 -17.74 7.70
N GLU A 33 8.99 -17.96 8.34
CA GLU A 33 10.09 -17.00 8.45
C GLU A 33 11.32 -17.45 7.64
N ASP A 34 11.10 -18.10 6.51
CA ASP A 34 12.14 -18.49 5.57
C ASP A 34 12.56 -17.34 4.63
N SER A 35 13.30 -17.65 3.56
CA SER A 35 13.75 -16.64 2.58
C SER A 35 12.60 -15.93 1.85
N HIS A 36 11.41 -16.53 1.82
CA HIS A 36 10.17 -15.96 1.29
C HIS A 36 9.16 -15.79 2.42
N SER A 37 9.55 -15.06 3.46
CA SER A 37 8.73 -14.85 4.65
C SER A 37 7.25 -14.69 4.35
N ARG A 38 6.45 -15.56 4.94
CA ARG A 38 5.01 -15.63 4.70
C ARG A 38 4.25 -15.41 6.00
N LEU A 39 4.26 -14.16 6.46
CA LEU A 39 3.47 -13.80 7.62
C LEU A 39 2.05 -13.44 7.21
N SER A 40 1.08 -14.00 7.95
CA SER A 40 -0.32 -13.59 7.87
C SER A 40 -0.50 -12.15 8.35
N SER A 41 -1.51 -11.47 7.84
CA SER A 41 -1.87 -10.14 8.35
C SER A 41 -2.33 -10.20 9.80
N ARG A 42 -2.09 -9.09 10.52
CA ARG A 42 -2.57 -8.92 11.89
C ARG A 42 -3.78 -8.01 11.85
N TYR A 43 -4.87 -8.47 12.47
CA TYR A 43 -6.12 -7.74 12.60
C TYR A 43 -6.25 -7.28 14.04
N LEU A 44 -6.34 -5.98 14.24
CA LEU A 44 -6.49 -5.37 15.56
C LEU A 44 -7.81 -4.62 15.63
N ARG A 45 -8.52 -4.73 16.75
CA ARG A 45 -9.75 -3.98 16.98
C ARG A 45 -9.91 -3.51 18.40
N THR A 46 -10.72 -2.48 18.58
CA THR A 46 -11.22 -2.03 19.86
C THR A 46 -12.61 -1.45 19.69
N GLU A 47 -13.41 -1.51 20.76
CA GLU A 47 -14.67 -0.79 20.85
C GLU A 47 -14.59 0.33 21.87
N PHE A 48 -15.35 1.36 21.66
CA PHE A 48 -15.47 2.48 22.59
C PHE A 48 -16.84 3.13 22.49
N LYS A 49 -17.25 3.79 23.55
CA LYS A 49 -18.49 4.53 23.61
C LYS A 49 -18.20 6.02 23.64
N THR A 50 -18.91 6.82 22.83
CA THR A 50 -18.82 8.27 22.87
C THR A 50 -19.58 8.82 24.07
N GLN A 51 -19.26 10.05 24.52
CA GLN A 51 -20.05 10.72 25.52
C GLN A 51 -21.42 11.12 24.96
N ALA A 52 -22.41 11.32 25.85
CA ALA A 52 -23.76 11.81 25.50
C ALA A 52 -23.73 13.31 25.13
N LYS A 53 -22.89 13.67 24.14
CA LYS A 53 -22.61 15.03 23.69
C LYS A 53 -22.48 15.05 22.19
N GLU A 54 -22.69 16.24 21.61
CA GLU A 54 -22.47 16.48 20.19
C GLU A 54 -20.97 16.55 19.87
N ILE A 55 -20.52 15.78 18.86
CA ILE A 55 -19.15 15.80 18.38
C ILE A 55 -18.93 17.04 17.50
N LYS A 56 -17.99 17.87 17.91
CA LYS A 56 -17.53 18.99 17.10
C LYS A 56 -16.53 18.55 16.04
N TYR A 57 -15.54 17.73 16.47
CA TYR A 57 -14.50 17.18 15.60
C TYR A 57 -13.98 15.85 16.13
N ALA A 58 -13.59 14.97 15.22
CA ALA A 58 -12.85 13.75 15.57
C ALA A 58 -11.64 13.61 14.64
N THR A 59 -10.43 13.61 15.22
CA THR A 59 -9.17 13.47 14.48
C THR A 59 -8.45 12.22 14.91
N LEU A 60 -8.07 11.39 13.95
CA LEU A 60 -7.33 10.14 14.18
C LEU A 60 -5.93 10.25 13.61
N HIS A 61 -4.92 9.92 14.43
CA HIS A 61 -3.52 9.77 14.02
C HIS A 61 -3.14 8.31 14.15
N LEU A 62 -2.58 7.74 13.08
CA LEU A 62 -2.23 6.32 13.04
C LEU A 62 -0.89 6.10 12.36
N CYS A 63 -0.06 5.28 12.98
CA CYS A 63 1.10 4.65 12.38
C CYS A 63 0.93 3.13 12.42
N GLY A 64 0.83 2.50 11.25
CA GLY A 64 0.80 1.05 11.08
C GLY A 64 2.08 0.60 10.37
N LEU A 65 2.98 -0.02 11.09
CA LEU A 65 4.21 -0.60 10.54
C LEU A 65 3.98 -2.09 10.27
N GLY A 66 4.22 -2.67 9.10
CA GLY A 66 4.65 -2.15 7.79
C GLY A 66 3.61 -1.44 6.92
N MET A 67 2.41 -1.96 6.70
CA MET A 67 1.31 -1.34 5.96
C MET A 67 0.01 -1.51 6.73
N TYR A 68 -1.00 -0.69 6.43
CA TYR A 68 -2.27 -0.80 7.13
C TYR A 68 -3.47 -0.47 6.25
N GLU A 69 -4.61 -1.01 6.62
CA GLU A 69 -5.95 -0.50 6.31
C GLU A 69 -6.67 -0.15 7.62
N LEU A 70 -7.36 0.99 7.65
CA LEU A 70 -8.09 1.50 8.81
C LEU A 70 -9.58 1.50 8.53
N PHE A 71 -10.36 1.07 9.52
CA PHE A 71 -11.81 1.04 9.49
C PHE A 71 -12.40 1.66 10.77
N ILE A 72 -13.50 2.38 10.62
CA ILE A 72 -14.34 2.84 11.74
C ILE A 72 -15.79 2.47 11.41
N ASN A 73 -16.44 1.75 12.31
CA ASN A 73 -17.85 1.33 12.16
C ASN A 73 -18.13 0.64 10.81
N GLY A 74 -17.21 -0.21 10.35
CA GLY A 74 -17.31 -0.93 9.09
C GLY A 74 -16.90 -0.13 7.85
N GLN A 75 -16.65 1.17 7.97
CA GLN A 75 -16.23 2.01 6.85
C GLN A 75 -14.72 2.12 6.76
N ARG A 76 -14.15 1.86 5.58
CA ARG A 76 -12.74 2.10 5.32
C ARG A 76 -12.44 3.59 5.37
N ILE A 77 -11.34 3.98 6.05
CA ILE A 77 -10.93 5.38 6.21
C ILE A 77 -9.84 5.74 5.22
N GLY A 78 -10.15 6.74 4.40
CA GLY A 78 -9.28 7.23 3.34
C GLY A 78 -9.28 6.33 2.10
N ASP A 79 -8.62 6.81 1.06
CA ASP A 79 -8.49 6.15 -0.24
C ASP A 79 -7.05 5.71 -0.54
N GLN A 80 -6.14 5.95 0.41
CA GLN A 80 -4.75 5.51 0.32
C GLN A 80 -4.64 3.98 0.32
N VAL A 81 -3.65 3.49 -0.41
CA VAL A 81 -3.24 2.09 -0.41
C VAL A 81 -1.78 1.97 0.00
N LEU A 82 -1.36 0.82 0.52
CA LEU A 82 0.02 0.53 0.90
C LEU A 82 0.65 1.57 1.85
N ALA A 83 -0.18 2.24 2.66
CA ALA A 83 0.27 3.25 3.62
C ALA A 83 0.78 2.60 4.93
N PRO A 84 1.68 3.29 5.65
CA PRO A 84 2.33 4.55 5.31
C PRO A 84 3.43 4.35 4.26
N ALA A 85 3.91 5.46 3.68
CA ALA A 85 5.08 5.42 2.80
C ALA A 85 6.29 4.79 3.53
N PRO A 86 7.14 4.01 2.83
CA PRO A 86 8.35 3.47 3.42
C PRO A 86 9.34 4.58 3.78
N SER A 87 10.12 4.35 4.83
CA SER A 87 11.12 5.30 5.32
C SER A 87 12.35 4.56 5.84
N ASP A 88 13.42 5.28 6.21
CA ASP A 88 14.47 4.68 7.04
C ASP A 88 13.94 4.55 8.47
N TYR A 89 13.34 3.39 8.78
CA TYR A 89 12.69 3.12 10.06
C TYR A 89 13.60 3.23 11.28
N ARG A 90 14.92 3.31 11.07
CA ARG A 90 15.89 3.61 12.15
C ARG A 90 15.92 5.08 12.52
N ARG A 91 15.45 5.96 11.63
CA ARG A 91 15.48 7.42 11.80
C ARG A 91 14.10 8.03 11.87
N THR A 92 13.20 7.59 10.99
CA THR A 92 11.88 8.20 10.82
C THR A 92 10.83 7.11 10.66
N VAL A 93 9.72 7.31 11.33
CA VAL A 93 8.52 6.48 11.25
C VAL A 93 7.35 7.38 10.92
N LEU A 94 6.66 7.11 9.81
CA LEU A 94 5.61 7.99 9.29
C LEU A 94 4.23 7.62 9.84
N TYR A 95 3.44 8.62 10.21
CA TYR A 95 2.04 8.45 10.56
C TYR A 95 1.13 9.27 9.64
N ASN A 96 -0.09 8.80 9.44
CA ASN A 96 -1.14 9.53 8.74
C ASN A 96 -2.15 10.12 9.74
N SER A 97 -2.81 11.20 9.32
CA SER A 97 -3.86 11.89 10.08
C SER A 97 -5.13 11.96 9.26
N PHE A 98 -6.27 11.68 9.90
CA PHE A 98 -7.58 11.65 9.26
C PHE A 98 -8.59 12.45 10.05
N ASP A 99 -9.41 13.25 9.34
CA ASP A 99 -10.66 13.74 9.88
C ASP A 99 -11.70 12.61 9.79
N VAL A 100 -12.12 12.10 10.93
CA VAL A 100 -13.07 11.00 11.06
C VAL A 100 -14.37 11.44 11.74
N THR A 101 -14.64 12.75 11.75
CA THR A 101 -15.80 13.34 12.41
C THR A 101 -17.11 12.71 11.95
N LYS A 102 -17.22 12.38 10.66
CA LYS A 102 -18.44 11.79 10.08
C LYS A 102 -18.57 10.29 10.34
N GLN A 103 -17.46 9.59 10.61
CA GLN A 103 -17.42 8.15 10.79
C GLN A 103 -17.60 7.74 12.24
N VAL A 104 -17.33 8.64 13.18
CA VAL A 104 -17.55 8.42 14.62
C VAL A 104 -19.00 8.77 14.97
N ALA A 105 -19.75 7.78 15.46
CA ALA A 105 -21.12 8.00 15.93
C ALA A 105 -21.10 8.68 17.31
N GLY A 106 -21.80 9.83 17.43
CA GLY A 106 -21.93 10.59 18.67
C GLY A 106 -23.12 10.18 19.54
N GLY A 107 -23.40 10.94 20.62
CA GLY A 107 -24.61 10.79 21.40
C GLY A 107 -24.66 9.51 22.23
N ASN A 108 -23.58 9.12 22.89
CA ASN A 108 -23.50 7.89 23.70
C ASN A 108 -23.56 6.59 22.86
N ALA A 109 -23.15 6.66 21.60
CA ALA A 109 -23.15 5.50 20.70
C ALA A 109 -21.93 4.63 20.87
N ASP A 110 -22.11 3.35 20.61
CA ASP A 110 -21.00 2.38 20.52
C ASP A 110 -20.32 2.50 19.15
N ASN A 111 -19.00 2.46 19.15
CA ASN A 111 -18.14 2.58 17.98
C ASN A 111 -17.08 1.50 18.00
N ALA A 112 -16.60 1.10 16.83
CA ALA A 112 -15.49 0.18 16.68
C ALA A 112 -14.42 0.75 15.75
N ILE A 113 -13.15 0.52 16.10
CA ILE A 113 -12.00 0.75 15.23
C ILE A 113 -11.41 -0.61 14.88
N GLY A 114 -11.19 -0.85 13.59
CA GLY A 114 -10.49 -2.01 13.08
C GLY A 114 -9.27 -1.61 12.25
N VAL A 115 -8.15 -2.30 12.42
CA VAL A 115 -6.92 -2.09 11.67
C VAL A 115 -6.38 -3.42 11.18
N THR A 116 -6.18 -3.55 9.87
CA THR A 116 -5.43 -4.66 9.30
C THR A 116 -4.00 -4.22 9.06
N LEU A 117 -3.02 -5.01 9.49
CA LEU A 117 -1.60 -4.75 9.26
C LEU A 117 -1.04 -5.76 8.27
N GLY A 118 -0.40 -5.27 7.22
CA GLY A 118 0.44 -6.01 6.28
C GLY A 118 1.92 -5.89 6.64
N ASN A 119 2.74 -6.74 6.04
CA ASN A 119 4.17 -6.83 6.33
C ASN A 119 4.97 -5.63 5.80
N GLY A 120 4.71 -5.22 4.56
CA GLY A 120 5.42 -4.12 3.92
C GLY A 120 6.95 -4.26 3.99
N ARG A 121 7.63 -3.12 3.93
CA ARG A 121 9.09 -3.05 4.08
C ARG A 121 9.57 -3.09 5.53
N PHE A 122 8.68 -2.98 6.49
CA PHE A 122 9.04 -3.07 7.90
C PHE A 122 9.40 -4.50 8.29
N TYR A 123 8.61 -5.48 7.86
CA TYR A 123 8.96 -6.89 7.95
C TYR A 123 9.39 -7.37 6.55
N THR A 124 10.66 -7.15 6.23
CA THR A 124 11.20 -7.54 4.94
C THR A 124 11.60 -9.01 4.93
N MET A 125 11.42 -9.67 3.77
CA MET A 125 12.00 -10.97 3.53
C MET A 125 13.53 -10.90 3.58
N ARG A 126 14.14 -12.00 3.99
CA ARG A 126 15.58 -12.18 3.86
C ARG A 126 15.88 -12.43 2.38
N GLN A 127 16.56 -11.48 1.75
CA GLN A 127 17.09 -11.73 0.41
C GLN A 127 18.24 -12.73 0.51
N ASN A 128 18.19 -13.79 -0.28
CA ASN A 128 19.32 -14.70 -0.49
C ASN A 128 20.42 -14.05 -1.36
N TYR A 129 20.19 -12.86 -1.85
CA TYR A 129 21.08 -12.12 -2.73
C TYR A 129 22.27 -11.55 -1.94
N LYS A 130 23.47 -12.02 -2.27
CA LYS A 130 24.71 -11.45 -1.73
C LYS A 130 25.04 -10.12 -2.46
N PRO A 131 25.57 -9.09 -1.75
CA PRO A 131 26.06 -9.09 -0.37
C PRO A 131 25.06 -8.54 0.66
N TYR A 132 23.84 -8.20 0.27
CA TYR A 132 22.95 -7.36 1.11
C TYR A 132 21.79 -8.18 1.69
N LYS A 133 22.00 -8.75 2.87
CA LYS A 133 20.89 -9.15 3.72
C LYS A 133 20.26 -7.90 4.32
N ILE A 134 19.08 -7.51 3.88
CA ILE A 134 18.33 -6.43 4.53
C ILE A 134 17.71 -7.03 5.79
N PRO A 135 18.09 -6.53 7.00
CA PRO A 135 17.49 -7.02 8.23
C PRO A 135 16.02 -6.63 8.29
N THR A 136 15.20 -7.45 8.93
CA THR A 136 13.85 -7.03 9.33
C THR A 136 13.96 -5.95 10.40
N PHE A 137 13.01 -5.01 10.40
CA PHE A 137 12.89 -3.99 11.45
C PHE A 137 11.98 -4.46 12.59
N GLY A 138 11.38 -5.62 12.47
CA GLY A 138 10.49 -6.23 13.44
C GLY A 138 9.14 -6.63 12.83
N TYR A 139 8.27 -7.18 13.67
CA TYR A 139 6.92 -7.58 13.26
C TYR A 139 6.00 -6.36 13.11
N PRO A 140 4.94 -6.47 12.26
CA PRO A 140 3.97 -5.40 12.09
C PRO A 140 3.36 -4.94 13.40
N LYS A 141 3.24 -3.63 13.60
CA LYS A 141 2.78 -3.01 14.83
C LYS A 141 1.99 -1.73 14.60
N LEU A 142 1.16 -1.38 15.56
CA LEU A 142 0.22 -0.26 15.50
C LEU A 142 0.49 0.73 16.62
N ARG A 143 0.40 2.02 16.31
CA ARG A 143 0.21 3.10 17.27
C ARG A 143 -0.87 4.05 16.79
N LEU A 144 -1.86 4.32 17.63
CA LEU A 144 -3.03 5.10 17.26
C LEU A 144 -3.46 6.03 18.41
N ASN A 145 -3.84 7.26 18.02
CA ASN A 145 -4.59 8.20 18.86
C ASN A 145 -5.82 8.68 18.11
N LEU A 146 -7.02 8.52 18.67
CA LEU A 146 -8.22 9.19 18.25
C LEU A 146 -8.57 10.27 19.30
N ILE A 147 -8.78 11.50 18.84
CA ILE A 147 -9.11 12.65 19.66
C ILE A 147 -10.49 13.13 19.22
N ILE A 148 -11.47 13.09 20.12
CA ILE A 148 -12.84 13.55 19.91
C ILE A 148 -13.03 14.82 20.71
N GLU A 149 -13.30 15.92 20.05
CA GLU A 149 -13.65 17.22 20.64
C GLU A 149 -15.16 17.40 20.58
N TYR A 150 -15.78 17.68 21.70
CA TYR A 150 -17.21 17.94 21.80
C TYR A 150 -17.51 19.45 21.70
N THR A 151 -18.74 19.79 21.39
CA THR A 151 -19.18 21.21 21.26
C THR A 151 -19.07 22.00 22.57
N ASP A 152 -19.10 21.34 23.72
CA ASP A 152 -18.85 21.94 25.03
C ASP A 152 -17.39 22.19 25.38
N GLY A 153 -16.46 21.87 24.46
CA GLY A 153 -15.02 21.99 24.65
C GLY A 153 -14.35 20.81 25.36
N SER A 154 -15.10 19.82 25.83
CA SER A 154 -14.52 18.63 26.43
C SER A 154 -13.87 17.71 25.39
N ILE A 155 -12.88 16.90 25.81
CA ILE A 155 -12.10 16.03 24.93
C ILE A 155 -12.13 14.60 25.43
N GLN A 156 -12.46 13.66 24.55
CA GLN A 156 -12.30 12.23 24.77
C GLN A 156 -11.15 11.69 23.91
N ARG A 157 -10.37 10.76 24.47
CA ARG A 157 -9.24 10.14 23.75
C ARG A 157 -9.38 8.63 23.76
N ILE A 158 -9.25 8.04 22.59
CA ILE A 158 -9.15 6.58 22.41
C ILE A 158 -7.76 6.31 21.85
N ASN A 159 -7.01 5.48 22.54
CA ASN A 159 -5.61 5.22 22.24
C ASN A 159 -5.37 3.72 22.02
N SER A 160 -4.33 3.39 21.27
CA SER A 160 -3.85 2.02 21.21
C SER A 160 -3.23 1.63 22.56
N ASP A 161 -3.71 0.54 23.13
CA ASP A 161 -3.24 -0.06 24.38
C ASP A 161 -3.47 -1.58 24.41
N GLU A 162 -3.13 -2.22 25.51
CA GLU A 162 -3.25 -3.67 25.70
C GLU A 162 -4.71 -4.16 25.90
N LYS A 163 -5.71 -3.27 25.86
CA LYS A 163 -7.13 -3.63 25.84
C LYS A 163 -7.62 -4.02 24.44
N TRP A 164 -6.89 -3.60 23.41
CA TRP A 164 -7.20 -3.98 22.05
C TRP A 164 -7.14 -5.50 21.87
N ARG A 165 -7.95 -5.99 20.96
CA ARG A 165 -7.96 -7.38 20.55
C ARG A 165 -7.16 -7.57 19.26
N LEU A 166 -6.51 -8.72 19.13
CA LEU A 166 -5.67 -9.07 17.99
C LEU A 166 -5.92 -10.51 17.54
N THR A 167 -6.01 -10.70 16.24
CA THR A 167 -5.95 -12.03 15.63
C THR A 167 -5.08 -12.00 14.37
N ALA A 168 -4.52 -13.15 14.00
CA ALA A 168 -3.90 -13.40 12.71
C ALA A 168 -4.61 -14.56 11.97
N GLN A 169 -5.77 -14.99 12.47
CA GLN A 169 -6.61 -16.00 11.84
C GLN A 169 -7.64 -15.38 10.90
N GLY A 170 -7.24 -14.38 10.13
CA GLY A 170 -8.06 -13.76 9.10
C GLY A 170 -7.71 -14.23 7.70
N PRO A 171 -8.35 -13.67 6.67
CA PRO A 171 -8.27 -14.16 5.29
C PRO A 171 -6.88 -13.97 4.65
N ILE A 172 -6.12 -12.93 4.99
CA ILE A 172 -4.79 -12.71 4.41
C ILE A 172 -3.79 -13.61 5.13
N ARG A 173 -3.50 -14.78 4.53
CA ARG A 173 -2.66 -15.83 5.10
C ARG A 173 -1.18 -15.59 4.88
N SER A 174 -0.85 -14.81 3.86
CA SER A 174 0.52 -14.41 3.52
C SER A 174 0.43 -13.11 2.74
N ASN A 175 1.31 -12.18 3.00
CA ASN A 175 1.46 -11.02 2.14
C ASN A 175 2.91 -10.59 2.08
N ASN A 176 3.32 -10.22 0.88
CA ASN A 176 4.62 -9.64 0.62
C ASN A 176 4.50 -8.71 -0.57
N GLU A 177 5.19 -7.59 -0.49
CA GLU A 177 5.12 -6.53 -1.48
C GLU A 177 5.46 -7.01 -2.90
N TYR A 178 6.38 -7.96 -3.04
CA TYR A 178 6.87 -8.44 -4.34
C TYR A 178 6.42 -9.86 -4.68
N ASP A 179 6.25 -10.71 -3.68
CA ASP A 179 5.87 -12.10 -3.92
C ASP A 179 4.37 -12.26 -4.14
N GLY A 180 3.60 -11.35 -3.56
CA GLY A 180 2.16 -11.36 -3.64
C GLY A 180 1.46 -11.71 -2.34
N GLU A 181 0.16 -11.95 -2.43
CA GLU A 181 -0.75 -12.21 -1.33
C GLU A 181 -1.44 -13.56 -1.48
N ILE A 182 -1.63 -14.26 -0.36
CA ILE A 182 -2.51 -15.44 -0.28
C ILE A 182 -3.71 -15.05 0.54
N TYR A 183 -4.86 -14.96 -0.10
CA TYR A 183 -6.15 -14.66 0.51
C TYR A 183 -7.01 -15.91 0.57
N ASP A 184 -7.46 -16.30 1.75
CA ASP A 184 -8.37 -17.42 1.96
C ASP A 184 -9.74 -16.90 2.42
N ALA A 185 -10.68 -16.82 1.48
CA ALA A 185 -12.02 -16.28 1.75
C ALA A 185 -12.81 -17.12 2.77
N ARG A 186 -12.41 -18.38 3.01
CA ARG A 186 -13.02 -19.23 4.05
C ARG A 186 -12.71 -18.74 5.46
N MET A 187 -11.66 -17.90 5.61
CA MET A 187 -11.18 -17.31 6.86
C MET A 187 -11.66 -15.88 7.07
N GLU A 188 -12.65 -15.43 6.30
CA GLU A 188 -13.21 -14.09 6.47
C GLU A 188 -13.80 -13.89 7.86
N LEU A 189 -13.52 -12.73 8.43
CA LEU A 189 -13.89 -12.37 9.81
C LEU A 189 -15.29 -11.72 9.91
N GLY A 190 -16.01 -11.61 8.79
CA GLY A 190 -17.33 -10.98 8.75
C GLY A 190 -17.29 -9.51 9.18
N ASN A 191 -18.20 -9.11 10.05
CA ASN A 191 -18.38 -7.71 10.45
C ASN A 191 -17.43 -7.27 11.58
N TRP A 192 -16.19 -7.78 11.60
CA TRP A 192 -15.23 -7.55 12.68
C TRP A 192 -14.87 -6.08 12.95
N THR A 193 -15.17 -5.19 12.04
CA THR A 193 -14.95 -3.74 12.17
C THR A 193 -16.18 -2.98 12.66
N GLN A 194 -17.28 -3.69 12.93
CA GLN A 194 -18.53 -3.11 13.46
C GLN A 194 -18.58 -3.23 14.99
N PRO A 195 -19.33 -2.34 15.68
CA PRO A 195 -19.64 -2.52 17.09
C PRO A 195 -20.43 -3.81 17.37
N GLY A 196 -20.20 -4.41 18.52
CA GLY A 196 -20.90 -5.64 18.96
C GLY A 196 -20.38 -6.93 18.34
N TYR A 197 -19.24 -6.91 17.68
CA TYR A 197 -18.62 -8.13 17.17
C TYR A 197 -18.02 -8.97 18.31
N ASP A 198 -18.28 -10.27 18.31
CA ASP A 198 -17.69 -11.20 19.29
C ASP A 198 -16.21 -11.46 19.01
N ASP A 199 -15.34 -10.72 19.70
CA ASP A 199 -13.89 -10.90 19.68
C ASP A 199 -13.35 -11.65 20.89
N SER A 200 -14.19 -12.38 21.62
CA SER A 200 -13.82 -13.11 22.85
C SER A 200 -12.70 -14.14 22.60
N LYS A 201 -12.63 -14.71 21.40
CA LYS A 201 -11.59 -15.68 20.98
C LYS A 201 -10.30 -15.01 20.49
N TRP A 202 -10.29 -13.69 20.33
CA TRP A 202 -9.10 -12.98 19.91
C TRP A 202 -8.13 -12.80 21.07
N LEU A 203 -6.85 -12.77 20.77
CA LEU A 203 -5.81 -12.46 21.74
C LEU A 203 -5.93 -11.00 22.22
N LYS A 204 -5.42 -10.72 23.40
CA LYS A 204 -5.15 -9.33 23.79
C LYS A 204 -3.91 -8.85 23.05
N ALA A 205 -3.96 -7.65 22.51
CA ALA A 205 -2.78 -7.02 21.95
C ALA A 205 -1.72 -6.85 23.05
N GLN A 206 -0.46 -7.02 22.64
CA GLN A 206 0.67 -6.82 23.55
C GLN A 206 1.32 -5.48 23.28
N ARG A 207 1.87 -4.89 24.33
CA ARG A 207 2.84 -3.82 24.18
C ARG A 207 4.11 -4.41 23.55
N VAL A 208 4.52 -3.85 22.43
CA VAL A 208 5.64 -4.35 21.62
C VAL A 208 6.82 -3.40 21.66
N SER A 209 7.97 -3.88 21.19
CA SER A 209 9.19 -3.11 21.07
C SER A 209 8.98 -1.82 20.27
N LEU A 210 9.63 -0.75 20.68
CA LEU A 210 9.59 0.53 19.97
C LEU A 210 10.38 0.42 18.66
N PRO A 211 9.90 1.02 17.56
CA PRO A 211 10.76 1.28 16.42
C PRO A 211 11.84 2.30 16.83
N TYR A 212 13.01 2.22 16.21
CA TYR A 212 14.11 3.12 16.54
C TYR A 212 13.89 4.57 16.07
N GLY A 213 13.09 4.75 15.01
CA GLY A 213 12.86 6.04 14.38
C GLY A 213 11.87 6.94 15.13
N THR A 214 12.01 8.25 14.95
CA THR A 214 11.08 9.25 15.46
C THR A 214 9.80 9.30 14.63
N LEU A 215 8.64 9.35 15.29
CA LEU A 215 7.35 9.54 14.64
C LEU A 215 7.25 10.94 14.00
N ARG A 216 6.93 10.97 12.71
CA ARG A 216 6.69 12.20 11.95
C ARG A 216 5.42 12.07 11.11
N GLY A 217 4.72 13.18 10.91
CA GLY A 217 3.57 13.23 9.99
C GLY A 217 4.02 12.91 8.56
N ASN A 218 3.25 12.09 7.86
CA ASN A 218 3.46 11.89 6.43
C ASN A 218 3.09 13.18 5.69
N THR A 219 4.08 13.84 5.11
CA THR A 219 3.91 15.06 4.31
C THR A 219 3.88 14.77 2.81
N ALA A 220 4.23 13.56 2.42
CA ALA A 220 4.18 13.11 1.04
C ALA A 220 2.74 12.74 0.63
N PRO A 221 2.40 12.87 -0.65
CA PRO A 221 1.19 12.28 -1.18
C PRO A 221 1.16 10.77 -0.89
N ASN A 222 0.00 10.26 -0.52
CA ASN A 222 -0.17 8.82 -0.35
C ASN A 222 -0.32 8.14 -1.72
N MET A 223 0.04 6.88 -1.78
CA MET A 223 -0.29 6.03 -2.91
C MET A 223 -1.79 5.80 -3.01
N LYS A 224 -2.30 5.79 -4.21
CA LYS A 224 -3.71 5.52 -4.53
C LYS A 224 -3.82 4.68 -5.80
N VAL A 225 -5.00 4.10 -6.00
CA VAL A 225 -5.39 3.61 -7.33
C VAL A 225 -5.67 4.85 -8.21
N MET A 226 -4.73 5.18 -9.09
CA MET A 226 -4.76 6.41 -9.87
C MET A 226 -5.47 6.23 -11.21
N LYS A 227 -5.42 5.01 -11.78
CA LYS A 227 -6.05 4.67 -13.06
C LYS A 227 -6.51 3.23 -13.05
N THR A 228 -7.43 2.91 -13.97
CA THR A 228 -7.84 1.54 -14.24
C THR A 228 -7.70 1.25 -15.73
N LEU A 229 -7.21 0.06 -16.09
CA LEU A 229 -7.09 -0.39 -17.47
C LEU A 229 -7.87 -1.70 -17.66
N LYS A 230 -8.58 -1.81 -18.78
CA LYS A 230 -9.23 -3.05 -19.20
C LYS A 230 -8.26 -3.90 -20.02
N PRO A 231 -8.45 -5.22 -20.09
CA PRO A 231 -7.71 -6.08 -21.02
C PRO A 231 -7.77 -5.55 -22.46
N ALA A 232 -6.61 -5.38 -23.08
CA ALA A 232 -6.48 -5.10 -24.52
C ALA A 232 -6.55 -6.40 -25.33
N VAL A 233 -5.97 -7.48 -24.80
CA VAL A 233 -6.06 -8.83 -25.37
C VAL A 233 -6.39 -9.81 -24.26
N PHE A 234 -7.31 -10.74 -24.56
CA PHE A 234 -7.72 -11.83 -23.67
C PHE A 234 -7.73 -13.13 -24.47
N LYS A 235 -6.92 -14.10 -24.07
CA LYS A 235 -6.81 -15.40 -24.75
C LYS A 235 -6.88 -16.53 -23.74
N GLN A 236 -7.55 -17.60 -24.11
CA GLN A 236 -7.62 -18.83 -23.32
C GLN A 236 -6.74 -19.91 -23.97
N TYR A 237 -5.96 -20.59 -23.14
CA TYR A 237 -5.12 -21.72 -23.51
C TYR A 237 -5.37 -22.88 -22.54
N GLY A 238 -6.30 -23.78 -22.91
CA GLY A 238 -6.73 -24.85 -22.02
C GLY A 238 -7.42 -24.34 -20.77
N ASP A 239 -6.80 -24.56 -19.61
CA ASP A 239 -7.30 -24.16 -18.28
C ASP A 239 -6.70 -22.85 -17.78
N ARG A 240 -5.89 -22.17 -18.58
CA ARG A 240 -5.27 -20.90 -18.25
C ARG A 240 -5.70 -19.78 -19.20
N TYR A 241 -5.65 -18.56 -18.69
CA TYR A 241 -5.97 -17.34 -19.43
C TYR A 241 -4.75 -16.44 -19.45
N MET A 242 -4.42 -15.91 -20.63
CA MET A 242 -3.35 -14.92 -20.83
C MET A 242 -3.99 -13.59 -21.17
N ILE A 243 -3.64 -12.58 -20.41
CA ILE A 243 -4.21 -11.22 -20.52
C ILE A 243 -3.09 -10.23 -20.79
N ASP A 244 -3.26 -9.40 -21.82
CA ASP A 244 -2.42 -8.24 -22.09
C ASP A 244 -3.23 -6.97 -21.83
N PHE A 245 -2.77 -6.12 -20.94
CA PHE A 245 -3.39 -4.82 -20.66
C PHE A 245 -2.92 -3.71 -21.62
N GLY A 246 -1.99 -4.02 -22.53
CA GLY A 246 -1.50 -3.08 -23.55
C GLY A 246 -0.57 -1.98 -23.02
N GLN A 247 -0.29 -1.98 -21.71
CA GLN A 247 0.57 -1.00 -21.06
C GLN A 247 1.33 -1.63 -19.89
N ASN A 248 2.65 -1.44 -19.87
CA ASN A 248 3.44 -1.80 -18.68
C ASN A 248 3.19 -0.79 -17.55
N MET A 249 2.85 -1.27 -16.37
CA MET A 249 2.40 -0.48 -15.22
C MET A 249 2.81 -1.10 -13.90
N ALA A 250 2.56 -0.41 -12.80
CA ALA A 250 2.66 -0.97 -11.46
C ALA A 250 1.31 -0.91 -10.72
N GLY A 251 1.02 -1.95 -9.96
CA GLY A 251 -0.26 -2.12 -9.24
C GLY A 251 -0.65 -3.58 -9.08
N TRP A 252 -1.89 -3.89 -9.34
CA TRP A 252 -2.45 -5.25 -9.27
C TRP A 252 -3.69 -5.40 -10.15
N VAL A 253 -4.19 -6.62 -10.25
CA VAL A 253 -5.47 -6.91 -10.93
C VAL A 253 -6.58 -7.01 -9.90
N ARG A 254 -7.70 -6.34 -10.17
CA ARG A 254 -8.97 -6.60 -9.52
C ARG A 254 -9.77 -7.57 -10.37
N ILE A 255 -10.18 -8.68 -9.74
CA ILE A 255 -11.00 -9.72 -10.37
C ILE A 255 -12.41 -9.72 -9.78
N ASN A 256 -13.41 -9.93 -10.64
CA ASN A 256 -14.78 -10.18 -10.25
C ASN A 256 -15.08 -11.67 -10.36
N ILE A 257 -15.38 -12.33 -9.24
CA ILE A 257 -15.60 -13.75 -9.13
C ILE A 257 -17.11 -13.97 -9.08
N ALA A 258 -17.69 -14.39 -10.20
CA ALA A 258 -19.13 -14.57 -10.30
C ALA A 258 -19.60 -15.75 -9.44
N LYS A 259 -18.91 -16.89 -9.52
CA LYS A 259 -19.22 -18.11 -8.75
C LYS A 259 -18.03 -19.06 -8.77
N ALA A 260 -17.73 -19.68 -7.63
CA ALA A 260 -16.67 -20.69 -7.50
C ALA A 260 -17.06 -21.75 -6.46
N ALA A 261 -16.38 -22.90 -6.46
CA ALA A 261 -16.55 -23.89 -5.41
C ALA A 261 -15.62 -23.59 -4.21
N ALA A 262 -16.05 -24.01 -3.02
CA ALA A 262 -15.21 -23.85 -1.84
C ALA A 262 -13.89 -24.61 -1.98
N GLY A 263 -12.78 -23.92 -1.79
CA GLY A 263 -11.43 -24.46 -1.92
C GLY A 263 -10.82 -24.29 -3.32
N ASP A 264 -11.61 -23.90 -4.34
CA ASP A 264 -11.03 -23.50 -5.63
C ASP A 264 -10.03 -22.38 -5.40
N THR A 265 -8.88 -22.46 -6.04
CA THR A 265 -7.79 -21.49 -5.87
C THR A 265 -7.52 -20.78 -7.17
N ILE A 266 -7.86 -19.49 -7.21
CA ILE A 266 -7.55 -18.62 -8.33
C ILE A 266 -6.13 -18.11 -8.13
N CYS A 267 -5.28 -18.34 -9.14
CA CYS A 267 -3.90 -17.89 -9.17
C CYS A 267 -3.77 -16.79 -10.23
N ILE A 268 -3.24 -15.64 -9.83
CA ILE A 268 -2.99 -14.48 -10.70
C ILE A 268 -1.49 -14.21 -10.68
N ARG A 269 -0.81 -14.47 -11.78
CA ARG A 269 0.64 -14.28 -11.93
C ARG A 269 0.92 -13.13 -12.88
N TYR A 270 1.92 -12.32 -12.53
CA TYR A 270 2.22 -11.06 -13.21
C TYR A 270 3.60 -11.10 -13.90
N ALA A 271 3.71 -10.49 -15.08
CA ALA A 271 4.98 -10.27 -15.75
C ALA A 271 4.94 -9.04 -16.69
N GLU A 272 6.10 -8.46 -16.94
CA GLU A 272 6.24 -7.34 -17.89
C GLU A 272 6.39 -7.80 -19.34
N ARG A 273 6.72 -9.06 -19.54
CA ARG A 273 7.01 -9.64 -20.87
C ARG A 273 6.40 -11.02 -21.01
N VAL A 274 6.29 -11.44 -22.27
CA VAL A 274 5.89 -12.78 -22.65
C VAL A 274 6.93 -13.39 -23.58
N LYS A 275 6.94 -14.72 -23.67
CA LYS A 275 7.71 -15.54 -24.59
C LYS A 275 6.79 -16.50 -25.36
N ASN A 276 7.38 -17.28 -26.28
CA ASN A 276 6.67 -18.27 -27.07
C ASN A 276 5.38 -17.70 -27.72
N ASP A 277 5.53 -16.63 -28.49
CA ASP A 277 4.46 -15.93 -29.21
C ASP A 277 3.27 -15.47 -28.29
N GLY A 278 3.60 -15.16 -27.05
CA GLY A 278 2.63 -14.64 -26.08
C GLY A 278 1.84 -15.72 -25.35
N THR A 279 2.26 -16.99 -25.45
CA THR A 279 1.60 -18.08 -24.75
C THR A 279 2.11 -18.33 -23.34
N GLU A 280 3.26 -17.75 -22.97
CA GLU A 280 3.88 -17.90 -21.66
C GLU A 280 4.39 -16.58 -21.12
N LEU A 281 4.29 -16.39 -19.79
CA LEU A 281 4.93 -15.25 -19.13
C LEU A 281 6.46 -15.42 -19.13
N ASP A 282 7.19 -14.35 -19.46
CA ASP A 282 8.64 -14.28 -19.25
C ASP A 282 8.90 -13.67 -17.87
N VAL A 283 9.28 -14.52 -16.95
CA VAL A 283 9.52 -14.17 -15.53
C VAL A 283 11.00 -14.07 -15.16
N GLU A 284 11.89 -14.16 -16.15
CA GLU A 284 13.34 -14.15 -15.92
C GLU A 284 13.82 -12.87 -15.21
N ASN A 285 13.22 -11.73 -15.55
CA ASN A 285 13.55 -10.45 -14.95
C ASN A 285 13.04 -10.27 -13.52
N LEU A 286 12.18 -11.15 -13.01
CA LEU A 286 11.65 -11.07 -11.64
C LEU A 286 12.67 -11.48 -10.58
N ARG A 287 13.77 -12.13 -10.99
CA ARG A 287 14.78 -12.70 -10.07
C ARG A 287 14.14 -13.69 -9.09
N HIS A 288 14.05 -13.33 -7.80
CA HIS A 288 13.49 -14.18 -6.75
C HIS A 288 12.04 -13.83 -6.39
N SER A 289 11.48 -12.76 -6.96
CA SER A 289 10.09 -12.36 -6.74
C SER A 289 9.14 -13.38 -7.37
N GLN A 290 8.16 -13.86 -6.62
CA GLN A 290 7.15 -14.78 -7.13
C GLN A 290 6.07 -14.07 -7.96
N SER A 291 5.82 -12.79 -7.66
CA SER A 291 4.87 -11.93 -8.37
C SER A 291 3.53 -12.64 -8.65
N THR A 292 2.91 -13.22 -7.61
CA THR A 292 1.74 -14.08 -7.75
C THR A 292 0.78 -13.90 -6.58
N ASP A 293 -0.46 -13.57 -6.87
CA ASP A 293 -1.53 -13.48 -5.89
C ASP A 293 -2.44 -14.72 -5.98
N TYR A 294 -2.96 -15.17 -4.84
CA TYR A 294 -3.84 -16.32 -4.73
C TYR A 294 -5.12 -15.94 -3.98
N TYR A 295 -6.26 -16.32 -4.53
CA TYR A 295 -7.56 -16.24 -3.87
C TYR A 295 -8.14 -17.64 -3.71
N ILE A 296 -8.34 -18.09 -2.47
CA ILE A 296 -8.96 -19.37 -2.16
C ILE A 296 -10.44 -19.12 -1.88
N CYS A 297 -11.30 -19.66 -2.71
CA CYS A 297 -12.73 -19.43 -2.69
C CYS A 297 -13.43 -20.08 -1.49
N ASN A 298 -14.48 -19.44 -1.00
CA ASN A 298 -15.30 -19.96 0.10
C ASN A 298 -16.58 -20.68 -0.39
N GLY A 299 -16.87 -20.67 -1.69
CA GLY A 299 -18.06 -21.26 -2.31
C GLY A 299 -19.33 -20.41 -2.19
N LYS A 300 -19.20 -19.18 -1.71
CA LYS A 300 -20.31 -18.21 -1.57
C LYS A 300 -20.11 -16.98 -2.45
N GLU A 301 -19.13 -17.02 -3.34
CA GLU A 301 -18.87 -15.94 -4.27
C GLU A 301 -20.10 -15.69 -5.13
N ASN A 302 -20.49 -14.43 -5.21
CA ASN A 302 -21.60 -13.94 -6.00
C ASN A 302 -21.24 -12.55 -6.53
N ASN A 303 -20.54 -12.50 -7.67
CA ASN A 303 -19.92 -11.30 -8.20
C ASN A 303 -19.01 -10.61 -7.16
N THR A 304 -18.24 -11.42 -6.44
CA THR A 304 -17.30 -10.94 -5.42
C THR A 304 -16.12 -10.27 -6.08
N SER A 305 -15.95 -8.99 -5.81
CA SER A 305 -14.80 -8.22 -6.28
C SER A 305 -13.64 -8.35 -5.31
N TRP A 306 -12.46 -8.79 -5.80
CA TRP A 306 -11.27 -8.93 -5.00
C TRP A 306 -10.03 -8.38 -5.71
N SER A 307 -9.13 -7.82 -4.93
CA SER A 307 -7.74 -7.52 -5.30
C SER A 307 -6.85 -7.70 -4.08
N SER A 308 -5.56 -7.96 -4.29
CA SER A 308 -4.59 -8.01 -3.20
C SER A 308 -4.50 -6.67 -2.47
N ARG A 309 -4.19 -6.70 -1.16
CA ARG A 309 -4.19 -5.53 -0.28
C ARG A 309 -2.79 -5.00 0.00
N PHE A 310 -1.82 -5.90 0.11
CA PHE A 310 -0.47 -5.59 0.58
C PHE A 310 0.62 -6.12 -0.36
N SER A 311 0.31 -6.31 -1.64
CA SER A 311 1.26 -6.61 -2.71
C SER A 311 1.38 -5.46 -3.71
N TYR A 312 2.41 -5.47 -4.55
CA TYR A 312 2.67 -4.46 -5.55
C TYR A 312 3.48 -5.06 -6.69
N HIS A 313 2.91 -5.12 -7.88
CA HIS A 313 3.49 -5.80 -9.02
C HIS A 313 3.78 -4.81 -10.16
N GLY A 314 4.88 -5.06 -10.89
CA GLY A 314 5.14 -4.41 -12.16
C GLY A 314 4.78 -5.38 -13.29
N PHE A 315 3.86 -5.01 -14.19
CA PHE A 315 3.33 -5.90 -15.19
C PHE A 315 2.68 -5.19 -16.39
N GLN A 316 2.63 -5.89 -17.50
CA GLN A 316 1.72 -5.65 -18.61
C GLN A 316 0.84 -6.88 -18.85
N TYR A 317 1.41 -8.06 -18.59
CA TYR A 317 0.79 -9.36 -18.85
C TYR A 317 0.44 -10.05 -17.56
N VAL A 318 -0.67 -10.78 -17.58
CA VAL A 318 -1.16 -11.56 -16.45
C VAL A 318 -1.60 -12.93 -16.95
N GLU A 319 -1.22 -13.96 -16.19
CA GLU A 319 -1.75 -15.30 -16.34
C GLU A 319 -2.71 -15.59 -15.19
N VAL A 320 -3.92 -16.04 -15.53
CA VAL A 320 -4.91 -16.49 -14.54
C VAL A 320 -5.17 -17.96 -14.71
N THR A 321 -5.09 -18.72 -13.62
CA THR A 321 -5.41 -20.15 -13.57
C THR A 321 -6.34 -20.46 -12.40
N GLY A 322 -6.94 -21.65 -12.41
CA GLY A 322 -7.79 -22.11 -11.31
C GLY A 322 -9.19 -21.51 -11.26
N TYR A 323 -9.58 -20.69 -12.24
CA TYR A 323 -10.93 -20.14 -12.35
C TYR A 323 -11.53 -20.44 -13.72
N LYS A 324 -12.63 -21.16 -13.73
CA LYS A 324 -13.36 -21.53 -14.97
C LYS A 324 -14.29 -20.39 -15.40
N ASN A 325 -14.46 -20.25 -16.72
CA ASN A 325 -15.36 -19.26 -17.32
C ASN A 325 -15.00 -17.78 -17.03
N LEU A 326 -13.72 -17.50 -16.81
CA LEU A 326 -13.23 -16.13 -16.71
C LEU A 326 -13.49 -15.38 -18.01
N LYS A 327 -13.93 -14.14 -17.91
CA LYS A 327 -14.17 -13.25 -19.05
C LYS A 327 -13.30 -11.99 -18.93
N ALA A 328 -13.08 -11.32 -20.06
CA ALA A 328 -12.28 -10.10 -20.07
C ALA A 328 -12.89 -9.00 -19.17
N GLU A 329 -14.21 -8.90 -19.13
CA GLU A 329 -14.93 -7.93 -18.29
C GLU A 329 -14.80 -8.17 -16.79
N ASP A 330 -14.41 -9.38 -16.37
CA ASP A 330 -14.20 -9.71 -14.96
C ASP A 330 -12.88 -9.16 -14.42
N LEU A 331 -12.02 -8.63 -15.30
CA LEU A 331 -10.68 -8.18 -14.95
C LEU A 331 -10.48 -6.67 -15.18
N VAL A 332 -9.87 -6.03 -14.22
CA VAL A 332 -9.43 -4.63 -14.33
C VAL A 332 -8.04 -4.51 -13.69
N ALA A 333 -7.06 -3.99 -14.41
CA ALA A 333 -5.80 -3.59 -13.80
C ALA A 333 -5.97 -2.26 -13.07
N GLU A 334 -5.59 -2.21 -11.81
CA GLU A 334 -5.55 -1.02 -10.97
C GLU A 334 -4.12 -0.50 -10.90
N VAL A 335 -3.90 0.68 -11.50
CA VAL A 335 -2.60 1.33 -11.59
C VAL A 335 -2.37 2.16 -10.33
N VAL A 336 -1.30 1.87 -9.62
CA VAL A 336 -1.02 2.42 -8.29
C VAL A 336 0.30 3.17 -8.27
N TYR A 337 0.26 4.43 -7.87
CA TYR A 337 1.41 5.29 -7.63
C TYR A 337 1.03 6.46 -6.72
N ASP A 338 2.03 7.25 -6.31
CA ASP A 338 1.82 8.42 -5.44
C ASP A 338 0.86 9.43 -6.08
N ASP A 339 -0.10 9.95 -5.31
CA ASP A 339 -1.09 10.96 -5.73
C ASP A 339 -0.40 12.33 -5.98
N LEU A 340 0.39 12.37 -7.04
CA LEU A 340 1.11 13.56 -7.48
C LEU A 340 0.29 14.35 -8.50
N GLU A 341 0.29 15.66 -8.34
CA GLU A 341 -0.37 16.56 -9.29
C GLU A 341 0.37 16.58 -10.63
N ASP A 342 -0.39 16.50 -11.71
CA ASP A 342 0.10 16.65 -13.07
C ASP A 342 0.20 18.15 -13.43
N ASN A 343 1.41 18.70 -13.49
CA ASN A 343 1.65 20.13 -13.72
C ASN A 343 1.94 20.52 -15.18
N GLY A 344 1.83 19.59 -16.12
CA GLY A 344 2.11 19.91 -17.51
C GLY A 344 1.90 18.75 -18.47
N THR A 345 1.82 19.07 -19.75
CA THR A 345 1.73 18.12 -20.84
C THR A 345 2.80 18.46 -21.86
N PHE A 346 3.28 17.45 -22.59
CA PHE A 346 4.16 17.63 -23.74
C PHE A 346 3.55 16.96 -24.96
N GLU A 347 3.48 17.70 -26.03
CA GLU A 347 3.08 17.20 -27.34
C GLU A 347 3.85 17.99 -28.42
N CYS A 348 4.27 17.31 -29.48
CA CYS A 348 4.93 17.89 -30.63
C CYS A 348 4.53 17.15 -31.90
N SER A 349 4.95 17.67 -33.08
CA SER A 349 4.66 17.06 -34.38
C SER A 349 5.40 15.73 -34.66
N ASN A 350 6.28 15.29 -33.76
CA ASN A 350 7.03 14.05 -33.91
C ASN A 350 6.49 12.96 -32.99
N ASP A 351 5.87 11.93 -33.59
CA ASP A 351 5.25 10.82 -32.86
C ASP A 351 6.23 10.00 -32.02
N ILE A 352 7.49 9.87 -32.45
CA ILE A 352 8.51 9.15 -31.68
C ILE A 352 8.79 9.91 -30.39
N MET A 353 8.93 11.22 -30.44
CA MET A 353 9.15 12.06 -29.27
C MET A 353 7.96 12.02 -28.30
N ASN A 354 6.74 12.07 -28.82
CA ASN A 354 5.53 11.92 -28.02
C ASN A 354 5.48 10.54 -27.34
N ARG A 355 5.91 9.49 -28.03
CA ARG A 355 6.01 8.14 -27.46
C ARG A 355 7.09 8.05 -26.38
N VAL A 356 8.26 8.62 -26.59
CA VAL A 356 9.33 8.68 -25.58
C VAL A 356 8.84 9.39 -24.31
N TYR A 357 8.15 10.51 -24.46
CA TYR A 357 7.55 11.23 -23.34
C TYR A 357 6.56 10.35 -22.57
N ARG A 358 5.63 9.70 -23.27
CA ARG A 358 4.64 8.79 -22.62
C ARG A 358 5.31 7.61 -21.91
N ASN A 359 6.30 6.97 -22.55
CA ASN A 359 7.03 5.86 -21.94
C ASN A 359 7.80 6.29 -20.69
N ALA A 360 8.45 7.46 -20.74
CA ALA A 360 9.13 8.03 -19.58
C ALA A 360 8.14 8.34 -18.44
N TRP A 361 6.97 8.89 -18.77
CA TRP A 361 5.92 9.14 -17.78
C TRP A 361 5.47 7.85 -17.07
N TRP A 362 5.18 6.78 -17.85
CA TRP A 362 4.78 5.49 -17.31
C TRP A 362 5.89 4.85 -16.46
N GLY A 363 7.14 4.89 -16.93
CA GLY A 363 8.28 4.36 -16.19
C GLY A 363 8.51 5.08 -14.86
N ILE A 364 8.36 6.42 -14.86
CA ILE A 364 8.52 7.21 -13.63
C ILE A 364 7.36 6.98 -12.69
N SER A 365 6.12 7.09 -13.13
CA SER A 365 4.94 6.91 -12.26
C SER A 365 4.93 5.52 -11.61
N SER A 366 5.28 4.47 -12.35
CA SER A 366 5.38 3.10 -11.83
C SER A 366 6.46 2.91 -10.76
N ASN A 367 7.43 3.83 -10.67
CA ASN A 367 8.52 3.77 -9.70
C ASN A 367 8.38 4.80 -8.56
N TYR A 368 7.23 5.47 -8.44
CA TYR A 368 6.91 6.35 -7.31
C TYR A 368 5.97 5.63 -6.34
N LYS A 369 6.56 5.20 -5.21
CA LYS A 369 5.89 4.46 -4.14
C LYS A 369 6.27 5.01 -2.77
N GLY A 370 5.89 6.25 -2.49
CA GLY A 370 6.30 7.01 -1.31
C GLY A 370 7.78 7.38 -1.30
N VAL A 371 8.59 6.60 -2.00
CA VAL A 371 10.00 6.86 -2.34
C VAL A 371 10.25 6.38 -3.77
N PRO A 372 11.19 6.99 -4.50
CA PRO A 372 11.59 6.49 -5.81
C PRO A 372 12.18 5.08 -5.72
N LEU A 373 11.73 4.19 -6.61
CA LEU A 373 12.22 2.82 -6.75
C LEU A 373 13.05 2.70 -8.05
N ASP A 374 13.93 1.71 -8.12
CA ASP A 374 14.59 1.35 -9.38
C ASP A 374 13.68 0.51 -10.28
N CYS A 375 12.84 -0.34 -9.69
CA CYS A 375 11.89 -1.18 -10.41
C CYS A 375 10.76 -1.68 -9.50
N PRO A 376 9.52 -1.78 -10.01
CA PRO A 376 8.36 -2.20 -9.21
C PRO A 376 8.21 -3.73 -9.12
N GLN A 377 8.80 -4.51 -10.05
CA GLN A 377 8.52 -5.93 -10.19
C GLN A 377 9.52 -6.86 -9.47
N ARG A 378 10.71 -6.36 -9.15
CA ARG A 378 11.78 -7.15 -8.52
C ARG A 378 11.85 -6.86 -7.02
N ASP A 379 12.39 -7.81 -6.28
CA ASP A 379 12.59 -7.71 -4.83
C ASP A 379 13.75 -6.77 -4.43
N GLU A 380 13.94 -5.66 -5.14
CA GLU A 380 14.89 -4.61 -4.80
C GLU A 380 14.30 -3.67 -3.75
N ARG A 381 14.78 -3.79 -2.53
CA ARG A 381 14.20 -3.15 -1.35
C ARG A 381 14.84 -1.85 -0.96
N GLN A 382 15.91 -1.46 -1.64
CA GLN A 382 16.56 -0.19 -1.40
C GLN A 382 15.98 0.89 -2.30
N PRO A 383 15.99 2.16 -1.85
CA PRO A 383 15.73 3.28 -2.74
C PRO A 383 16.69 3.21 -3.93
N GLY A 384 16.18 3.50 -5.11
CA GLY A 384 16.94 3.38 -6.33
C GLY A 384 18.25 4.16 -6.32
N LEU A 385 19.36 3.46 -6.46
CA LEU A 385 20.68 4.09 -6.52
C LEU A 385 20.80 5.02 -7.74
N ALA A 386 20.21 4.63 -8.87
CA ALA A 386 20.14 5.44 -10.07
C ALA A 386 19.37 6.74 -9.83
N THR A 387 18.25 6.69 -9.12
CA THR A 387 17.46 7.86 -8.74
C THR A 387 18.25 8.79 -7.80
N MET A 388 18.98 8.24 -6.84
CA MET A 388 19.86 9.03 -5.96
C MET A 388 21.04 9.69 -6.70
N LEU A 389 21.62 9.02 -7.69
CA LEU A 389 22.71 9.58 -8.51
C LEU A 389 22.20 10.72 -9.40
N TRP A 390 20.97 10.63 -9.89
CA TRP A 390 20.31 11.72 -10.64
C TRP A 390 20.07 12.96 -9.77
N GLU A 391 19.73 12.78 -8.49
CA GLU A 391 19.56 13.87 -7.54
C GLU A 391 20.86 14.64 -7.29
N ARG A 392 22.00 13.97 -7.26
CA ARG A 392 23.32 14.63 -7.12
C ARG A 392 23.72 15.47 -8.34
N GLY A 393 23.25 15.11 -9.54
CA GLY A 393 23.57 15.79 -10.80
C GLY A 393 22.60 16.86 -11.27
N GLY A 394 21.43 16.99 -10.67
CA GLY A 394 20.38 17.92 -11.15
C GLY A 394 19.25 18.04 -10.18
N LYS A 395 19.42 18.73 -9.05
CA LYS A 395 18.40 19.29 -8.14
C LYS A 395 16.93 18.86 -8.41
N VAL A 396 16.68 17.57 -8.57
CA VAL A 396 15.34 17.00 -8.60
C VAL A 396 15.05 16.52 -7.18
N SER A 397 14.57 17.44 -6.36
CA SER A 397 14.06 17.12 -5.04
C SER A 397 12.68 16.50 -5.20
N CYS A 398 12.56 15.20 -5.00
CA CYS A 398 11.27 14.61 -4.68
C CYS A 398 10.86 15.05 -3.28
N SER A 399 9.64 15.52 -3.13
CA SER A 399 9.09 16.07 -1.88
C SER A 399 9.02 15.10 -0.70
N THR A 400 9.50 13.89 -0.85
CA THR A 400 9.49 12.83 0.17
C THR A 400 10.86 12.44 0.70
N MET A 401 11.96 12.93 0.12
CA MET A 401 13.29 12.74 0.68
C MET A 401 13.68 13.97 1.50
N GLU A 402 13.48 13.89 2.80
CA GLU A 402 14.22 14.72 3.74
C GLU A 402 15.70 14.29 3.68
N THR A 403 16.45 14.79 2.71
CA THR A 403 17.90 14.71 2.74
C THR A 403 18.39 15.81 3.68
N PRO A 404 19.07 15.48 4.78
CA PRO A 404 19.72 16.50 5.60
C PRO A 404 20.80 17.18 4.75
N MET A 405 20.58 18.44 4.40
CA MET A 405 21.67 19.29 3.94
C MET A 405 22.63 19.57 5.11
N PRO A 406 23.92 19.80 4.87
CA PRO A 406 24.88 20.06 5.94
C PRO A 406 24.49 21.19 6.90
N ASN A 407 23.51 22.02 6.54
CA ASN A 407 23.12 23.22 7.29
C ASN A 407 21.71 23.10 7.92
N GLY A 408 21.12 21.89 8.04
CA GLY A 408 19.88 21.68 8.80
C GLY A 408 18.60 22.32 8.20
N ARG A 409 18.63 22.81 6.96
CA ARG A 409 17.44 23.34 6.28
C ARG A 409 16.77 22.27 5.43
N MET A 410 15.48 22.07 5.66
CA MET A 410 14.62 21.22 4.87
C MET A 410 13.95 22.03 3.75
N ILE A 411 14.07 21.58 2.53
CA ILE A 411 13.36 22.17 1.39
C ILE A 411 12.32 21.15 0.94
N SER A 412 11.05 21.46 1.18
CA SER A 412 9.93 20.76 0.57
C SER A 412 9.65 21.33 -0.81
N VAL A 413 9.85 20.55 -1.86
CA VAL A 413 9.49 20.93 -3.23
C VAL A 413 8.43 19.98 -3.75
N LYS A 414 7.19 20.45 -3.84
CA LYS A 414 6.12 19.72 -4.56
C LYS A 414 6.46 19.72 -6.05
N ARG A 415 6.71 18.57 -6.64
CA ARG A 415 6.87 18.40 -8.09
C ARG A 415 5.97 17.28 -8.58
N SER A 416 5.36 17.46 -9.72
CA SER A 416 4.53 16.46 -10.36
C SER A 416 5.37 15.45 -11.15
N VAL A 417 4.81 14.27 -11.40
CA VAL A 417 5.40 13.24 -12.26
C VAL A 417 5.76 13.83 -13.63
N LYS A 418 4.90 14.67 -14.19
CA LYS A 418 5.12 15.31 -15.51
C LYS A 418 6.29 16.29 -15.51
N THR A 419 6.53 17.03 -14.44
CA THR A 419 7.69 17.93 -14.33
C THR A 419 9.00 17.14 -14.34
N VAL A 420 9.03 15.99 -13.64
CA VAL A 420 10.20 15.10 -13.62
C VAL A 420 10.42 14.50 -15.01
N VAL A 421 9.36 14.03 -15.67
CA VAL A 421 9.43 13.52 -17.06
C VAL A 421 9.95 14.58 -17.99
N PHE A 422 9.46 15.82 -17.92
CA PHE A 422 9.90 16.92 -18.77
C PHE A 422 11.40 17.24 -18.58
N LEU A 423 11.88 17.27 -17.36
CA LEU A 423 13.30 17.53 -17.08
C LEU A 423 14.22 16.40 -17.57
N ILE A 424 13.81 15.15 -17.43
CA ILE A 424 14.53 13.99 -17.98
C ILE A 424 14.56 14.07 -19.50
N PHE A 425 13.45 14.41 -20.11
CA PHE A 425 13.28 14.51 -21.55
C PHE A 425 14.15 15.63 -22.16
N VAL A 426 14.13 16.83 -21.57
CA VAL A 426 14.97 17.95 -22.01
C VAL A 426 16.45 17.58 -21.93
N ARG A 427 16.87 16.87 -20.87
CA ARG A 427 18.27 16.46 -20.72
C ARG A 427 18.68 15.36 -21.68
N LEU A 428 17.79 14.40 -21.99
CA LEU A 428 18.01 13.39 -23.02
C LEU A 428 18.16 14.02 -24.41
N ILE A 429 17.32 14.98 -24.75
CA ILE A 429 17.43 15.74 -26.02
C ILE A 429 18.75 16.50 -26.05
N THR A 430 19.12 17.17 -24.99
CA THR A 430 20.39 17.90 -24.91
C THR A 430 21.60 16.98 -25.14
N ILE A 431 21.58 15.78 -24.56
CA ILE A 431 22.62 14.77 -24.76
C ILE A 431 22.66 14.28 -26.21
N ILE A 432 21.51 14.03 -26.84
CA ILE A 432 21.42 13.57 -28.23
C ILE A 432 21.86 14.65 -29.22
N ILE A 433 21.58 15.92 -28.95
CA ILE A 433 22.01 17.04 -29.80
C ILE A 433 23.52 17.29 -29.70
N HIS A 434 24.13 17.03 -28.53
CA HIS A 434 25.59 17.21 -28.32
C HIS A 434 26.43 16.02 -28.82
N GLN A 435 25.81 14.89 -29.18
CA GLN A 435 26.50 13.72 -29.75
C GLN A 435 26.42 13.65 -31.31
N LYS A 436 25.83 14.63 -31.96
CA LYS A 436 25.86 14.86 -33.40
C LYS A 436 26.75 16.05 -33.72
#